data_d89784647e896e2fbd0855327c5818f6
#
_entry.id   d89784647e896e2fbd0855327c5818f6
#
_cell.length_a   1.000
_cell.length_b   1.000
_cell.length_c   1.000
_cell.angle_alpha   90.00
_cell.angle_beta   90.00
_cell.angle_gamma   90.00
#
_symmetry.space_group_name_H-M   'P 1'
#
loop_
_entity.id
_entity.type
_entity.pdbx_description
1 polymer ?
#
loop_
_entity_poly.entity_id
_entity_poly.type
_entity_poly.pdbx_seq_one_letter_code
_entity_poly.pdbx_strand_id
1 'polypeptide(L)'
;MIGHTGNIEAAKKTVQAVDYYVKKIYEAAIKIGAVLIITADHGNIEYMFNPETGEKITEHTNNRVPFILISKKFKKSIKLKKNGVLGDVAPTILKIFGINKPKEMTRKGLI
;
A
#
# COMPACT_ATOMS: atom_id res chain seq x y z
N MET A 1 13.85 5.33 0.41
CA MET A 1 15.13 6.07 0.61
C MET A 1 15.28 6.63 2.03
N ILE A 2 14.29 7.35 2.59
CA ILE A 2 14.47 7.97 3.93
C ILE A 2 14.67 6.96 5.05
N GLY A 3 14.00 5.82 5.03
CA GLY A 3 14.17 4.76 6.04
C GLY A 3 15.59 4.20 6.13
N HIS A 4 16.36 4.27 5.04
CA HIS A 4 17.76 3.85 5.02
C HIS A 4 18.71 4.81 5.76
N THR A 5 18.25 5.97 6.18
CA THR A 5 19.11 6.97 6.85
C THR A 5 19.17 6.78 8.37
N GLY A 6 18.23 6.04 8.96
CA GLY A 6 18.09 5.96 10.40
C GLY A 6 17.81 7.31 11.06
N ASN A 7 17.23 8.28 10.35
CA ASN A 7 16.86 9.60 10.88
C ASN A 7 15.36 9.68 11.13
N ILE A 8 14.96 9.53 12.39
CA ILE A 8 13.54 9.54 12.80
C ILE A 8 12.84 10.86 12.48
N GLU A 9 13.50 11.99 12.71
CA GLU A 9 12.85 13.29 12.47
C GLU A 9 12.63 13.53 10.96
N ALA A 10 13.56 13.12 10.12
CA ALA A 10 13.37 13.15 8.67
C ALA A 10 12.28 12.15 8.23
N ALA A 11 12.22 10.97 8.86
CA ALA A 11 11.17 9.98 8.61
C ALA A 11 9.78 10.53 8.95
N LYS A 12 9.60 11.14 10.12
CA LYS A 12 8.34 11.79 10.53
C LYS A 12 7.89 12.85 9.52
N LYS A 13 8.80 13.75 9.13
CA LYS A 13 8.49 14.79 8.11
C LYS A 13 8.10 14.17 6.77
N THR A 14 8.76 13.10 6.37
CA THR A 14 8.44 12.38 5.13
C THR A 14 7.06 11.75 5.20
N VAL A 15 6.71 11.07 6.30
CA VAL A 15 5.38 10.48 6.49
C VAL A 15 4.29 11.55 6.47
N GLN A 16 4.51 12.69 7.13
CA GLN A 16 3.58 13.82 7.09
C GLN A 16 3.38 14.36 5.68
N ALA A 17 4.46 14.49 4.90
CA ALA A 17 4.38 14.94 3.51
C ALA A 17 3.63 13.93 2.64
N VAL A 18 3.91 12.63 2.80
CA VAL A 18 3.21 11.55 2.08
C VAL A 18 1.72 11.58 2.42
N ASP A 19 1.35 11.66 3.69
CA ASP A 19 -0.05 11.73 4.13
C ASP A 19 -0.78 12.92 3.49
N TYR A 20 -0.16 14.11 3.51
CA TYR A 20 -0.71 15.30 2.88
C TYR A 20 -0.97 15.12 1.38
N TYR A 21 -0.02 14.54 0.63
CA TYR A 21 -0.19 14.33 -0.80
C TYR A 21 -1.15 13.19 -1.12
N VAL A 22 -1.16 12.12 -0.33
CA VAL A 22 -2.15 11.04 -0.44
C VAL A 22 -3.56 11.57 -0.26
N LYS A 23 -3.78 12.48 0.71
CA LYS A 23 -5.07 13.16 0.87
C LYS A 23 -5.48 13.93 -0.40
N LYS A 24 -4.59 14.68 -1.01
CA LYS A 24 -4.87 15.39 -2.27
C LYS A 24 -5.22 14.45 -3.42
N ILE A 25 -4.48 13.35 -3.57
CA ILE A 25 -4.77 12.31 -4.56
C ILE A 25 -6.15 11.68 -4.30
N TYR A 26 -6.46 11.38 -3.04
CA TYR A 26 -7.76 10.85 -2.63
C TYR A 26 -8.89 11.80 -3.03
N GLU A 27 -8.79 13.08 -2.69
CA GLU A 27 -9.81 14.09 -3.01
C GLU A 27 -10.03 14.21 -4.53
N ALA A 28 -8.94 14.21 -5.32
CA ALA A 28 -9.02 14.24 -6.78
C ALA A 28 -9.67 12.95 -7.34
N ALA A 29 -9.25 11.79 -6.85
CA ALA A 29 -9.80 10.50 -7.28
C ALA A 29 -11.31 10.39 -6.99
N ILE A 30 -11.73 10.80 -5.80
CA ILE A 30 -13.15 10.80 -5.40
C ILE A 30 -13.98 11.77 -6.26
N LYS A 31 -13.42 12.95 -6.59
CA LYS A 31 -14.10 13.94 -7.42
C LYS A 31 -14.42 13.42 -8.82
N ILE A 32 -13.51 12.68 -9.43
CA ILE A 32 -13.69 12.11 -10.79
C ILE A 32 -14.31 10.69 -10.77
N GLY A 33 -14.65 10.15 -9.61
CA GLY A 33 -15.21 8.79 -9.48
C GLY A 33 -14.23 7.68 -9.82
N ALA A 34 -12.93 7.90 -9.65
CA ALA A 34 -11.91 6.89 -9.84
C ALA A 34 -11.92 5.82 -8.74
N VAL A 35 -11.21 4.73 -8.99
CA VAL A 35 -10.81 3.76 -7.97
C VAL A 35 -9.39 4.09 -7.55
N LEU A 36 -9.17 4.28 -6.25
CA LEU A 36 -7.85 4.52 -5.68
C LEU A 36 -7.38 3.27 -4.92
N ILE A 37 -6.19 2.81 -5.24
CA ILE A 37 -5.49 1.76 -4.51
C ILE A 37 -4.22 2.36 -3.92
N ILE A 38 -3.99 2.14 -2.63
CA ILE A 38 -2.78 2.55 -1.92
C ILE A 38 -2.14 1.29 -1.34
N THR A 39 -0.89 1.06 -1.68
CA THR A 39 -0.09 -0.07 -1.18
C THR A 39 1.40 0.27 -1.23
N ALA A 40 2.24 -0.63 -0.75
CA ALA A 40 3.69 -0.55 -0.86
C ALA A 40 4.25 -1.88 -1.38
N ASP A 41 5.48 -1.86 -1.85
CA ASP A 41 6.20 -3.04 -2.36
C ASP A 41 6.90 -3.82 -1.24
N HIS A 42 7.33 -3.15 -0.17
CA HIS A 42 7.96 -3.73 1.03
C HIS A 42 7.82 -2.80 2.24
N GLY A 43 8.13 -3.31 3.42
CA GLY A 43 8.30 -2.52 4.62
C GLY A 43 9.71 -1.92 4.72
N ASN A 44 9.87 -0.86 5.49
CA ASN A 44 11.14 -0.21 5.77
C ASN A 44 11.04 0.75 6.96
N ILE A 45 10.29 1.84 6.82
CA ILE A 45 10.26 2.97 7.77
C ILE A 45 9.65 2.59 9.13
N GLU A 46 8.84 1.55 9.17
CA GLU A 46 8.19 1.06 10.39
C GLU A 46 9.17 0.33 11.32
N TYR A 47 10.38 0.01 10.84
CA TYR A 47 11.40 -0.71 11.61
C TYR A 47 12.80 -0.16 11.30
N MET A 48 13.07 1.06 11.77
CA MET A 48 14.33 1.79 11.53
C MET A 48 15.38 1.56 12.63
N PHE A 49 14.99 0.95 13.75
CA PHE A 49 15.87 0.68 14.89
C PHE A 49 15.52 -0.66 15.50
N ASN A 50 16.54 -1.38 15.92
CA ASN A 50 16.37 -2.57 16.74
C ASN A 50 15.92 -2.12 18.14
N PRO A 51 14.74 -2.57 18.62
CA PRO A 51 14.23 -2.14 19.93
C PRO A 51 15.06 -2.64 21.12
N GLU A 52 15.85 -3.69 20.94
CA GLU A 52 16.67 -4.27 21.99
C GLU A 52 18.06 -3.66 22.06
N THR A 53 18.69 -3.40 20.91
CA THR A 53 20.08 -2.89 20.83
C THR A 53 20.15 -1.40 20.57
N GLY A 54 19.07 -0.78 20.06
CA GLY A 54 19.07 0.62 19.61
C GLY A 54 19.82 0.86 18.30
N GLU A 55 20.33 -0.19 17.67
CA GLU A 55 21.05 -0.08 16.41
C GLU A 55 20.14 0.33 15.26
N LYS A 56 20.69 1.11 14.35
CA LYS A 56 19.99 1.54 13.13
C LYS A 56 19.81 0.35 12.18
N ILE A 57 18.59 0.19 11.69
CA ILE A 57 18.26 -0.77 10.65
C ILE A 57 17.94 0.02 9.39
N THR A 58 18.69 -0.22 8.34
CA THR A 58 18.57 0.51 7.06
C THR A 58 18.03 -0.37 5.94
N GLU A 59 17.74 -1.62 6.23
CA GLU A 59 17.28 -2.62 5.26
C GLU A 59 15.76 -2.62 5.11
N HIS A 60 15.28 -3.27 4.06
CA HIS A 60 13.86 -3.55 3.88
C HIS A 60 13.40 -4.61 4.88
N THR A 61 12.14 -4.53 5.29
CA THR A 61 11.52 -5.53 6.15
C THR A 61 10.58 -6.44 5.37
N ASN A 62 10.36 -7.63 5.88
CA ASN A 62 9.32 -8.55 5.40
C ASN A 62 7.97 -8.30 6.09
N ASN A 63 7.81 -7.17 6.76
CA ASN A 63 6.56 -6.79 7.39
C ASN A 63 5.44 -6.62 6.35
N ARG A 64 4.23 -6.84 6.80
CA ARG A 64 3.06 -6.65 5.95
C ARG A 64 2.88 -5.18 5.59
N VAL A 65 2.60 -4.92 4.33
CA VAL A 65 2.26 -3.59 3.83
C VAL A 65 0.74 -3.41 3.77
N PRO A 66 0.23 -2.19 3.87
CA PRO A 66 -1.19 -1.92 3.73
C PRO A 66 -1.66 -2.17 2.30
N PHE A 67 -2.91 -2.59 2.15
CA PHE A 67 -3.64 -2.55 0.88
C PHE A 67 -4.99 -1.87 1.13
N ILE A 68 -5.13 -0.65 0.63
CA ILE A 68 -6.31 0.19 0.82
C ILE A 68 -6.99 0.38 -0.53
N LEU A 69 -8.28 0.03 -0.61
CA LEU A 69 -9.09 0.16 -1.82
C LEU A 69 -10.26 1.12 -1.55
N ILE A 70 -10.32 2.20 -2.32
CA ILE A 70 -11.29 3.27 -2.13
C ILE A 70 -12.00 3.58 -3.45
N SER A 71 -13.34 3.62 -3.44
CA SER A 71 -14.13 4.12 -4.56
C SER A 71 -15.56 4.42 -4.15
N LYS A 72 -16.15 5.47 -4.72
CA LYS A 72 -17.61 5.73 -4.63
C LYS A 72 -18.45 4.73 -5.46
N LYS A 73 -17.83 4.02 -6.39
CA LYS A 73 -18.53 3.00 -7.22
C LYS A 73 -18.97 1.79 -6.43
N PHE A 74 -18.35 1.54 -5.29
CA PHE A 74 -18.71 0.41 -4.44
C PHE A 74 -19.91 0.79 -3.57
N LYS A 75 -21.10 0.34 -3.97
CA LYS A 75 -22.37 0.61 -3.23
C LYS A 75 -22.39 0.00 -1.82
N LYS A 76 -21.56 -0.99 -1.56
CA LYS A 76 -21.36 -1.65 -0.26
C LYS A 76 -19.87 -1.77 0.00
N SER A 77 -19.46 -1.86 1.27
CA SER A 77 -18.08 -2.16 1.62
C SER A 77 -17.64 -3.48 0.98
N ILE A 78 -16.55 -3.44 0.22
CA ILE A 78 -15.95 -4.66 -0.33
C ILE A 78 -15.13 -5.32 0.76
N LYS A 79 -15.41 -6.59 1.03
CA LYS A 79 -14.61 -7.39 1.94
C LYS A 79 -13.37 -7.90 1.21
N LEU A 80 -12.22 -7.38 1.57
CA LEU A 80 -10.94 -7.87 1.07
C LEU A 80 -10.56 -9.20 1.74
N LYS A 81 -9.92 -10.07 0.98
CA LYS A 81 -9.32 -11.29 1.51
C LYS A 81 -8.21 -10.95 2.49
N LYS A 82 -8.14 -11.69 3.59
CA LYS A 82 -7.01 -11.62 4.52
C LYS A 82 -5.79 -12.33 3.92
N ASN A 83 -4.60 -11.93 4.39
CA ASN A 83 -3.34 -12.59 4.04
C ASN A 83 -2.99 -12.59 2.54
N GLY A 84 -3.26 -11.48 1.87
CA GLY A 84 -2.82 -11.27 0.49
C GLY A 84 -1.30 -11.13 0.37
N VAL A 85 -0.82 -11.21 -0.86
CA VAL A 85 0.57 -10.95 -1.24
C VAL A 85 0.61 -9.97 -2.42
N LEU A 86 1.77 -9.39 -2.71
CA LEU A 86 1.91 -8.41 -3.80
C LEU A 86 1.41 -8.93 -5.16
N GLY A 87 1.58 -10.22 -5.43
CA GLY A 87 1.07 -10.86 -6.65
C GLY A 87 -0.47 -10.87 -6.77
N ASP A 88 -1.21 -10.56 -5.71
CA ASP A 88 -2.67 -10.43 -5.77
C ASP A 88 -3.14 -9.04 -6.23
N VAL A 89 -2.25 -8.05 -6.31
CA VAL A 89 -2.60 -6.66 -6.68
C VAL A 89 -3.09 -6.59 -8.13
N ALA A 90 -2.30 -7.10 -9.08
CA ALA A 90 -2.66 -7.06 -10.50
C ALA A 90 -3.96 -7.81 -10.82
N PRO A 91 -4.20 -9.04 -10.34
CA PRO A 91 -5.49 -9.71 -10.51
C PRO A 91 -6.66 -8.95 -9.88
N THR A 92 -6.43 -8.23 -8.78
CA THR A 92 -7.45 -7.37 -8.15
C THR A 92 -7.82 -6.22 -9.08
N ILE A 93 -6.84 -5.56 -9.69
CA ILE A 93 -7.04 -4.47 -10.64
C ILE A 93 -7.83 -4.96 -11.86
N LEU A 94 -7.43 -6.08 -12.47
CA LEU A 94 -8.15 -6.66 -13.60
C LEU A 94 -9.60 -6.95 -13.26
N LYS A 95 -9.86 -7.50 -12.07
CA LYS A 95 -11.22 -7.78 -11.61
C LYS A 95 -12.07 -6.50 -11.45
N ILE A 96 -11.48 -5.40 -10.97
CA ILE A 96 -12.15 -4.09 -10.87
C ILE A 96 -12.56 -3.58 -12.25
N PHE A 97 -11.74 -3.81 -13.28
CA PHE A 97 -12.04 -3.46 -14.67
C PHE A 97 -12.98 -4.44 -15.37
N GLY A 98 -13.35 -5.56 -14.74
CA GLY A 98 -14.13 -6.63 -15.38
C GLY A 98 -13.36 -7.40 -16.46
N ILE A 99 -12.03 -7.35 -16.40
CA ILE A 99 -11.13 -8.02 -17.35
C ILE A 99 -10.76 -9.40 -16.80
N ASN A 100 -10.89 -10.43 -17.62
CA ASN A 100 -10.44 -11.77 -17.28
C ASN A 100 -8.91 -11.79 -17.15
N LYS A 101 -8.40 -12.33 -16.05
CA LYS A 101 -6.96 -12.47 -15.89
C LYS A 101 -6.40 -13.56 -16.81
N PRO A 102 -5.21 -13.37 -17.38
CA PRO A 102 -4.55 -14.40 -18.19
C PRO A 102 -4.20 -15.65 -17.35
N LYS A 103 -4.02 -16.77 -18.01
CA LYS A 103 -3.75 -18.08 -17.34
C LYS A 103 -2.43 -18.07 -16.57
N GLU A 104 -1.47 -17.31 -17.03
CA GLU A 104 -0.14 -17.14 -16.44
C GLU A 104 -0.20 -16.44 -15.07
N MET A 105 -1.22 -15.64 -14.83
CA MET A 105 -1.47 -15.09 -13.50
C MET A 105 -2.07 -16.16 -12.57
N THR A 106 -1.24 -16.78 -11.74
CA THR A 106 -1.68 -17.85 -10.82
C THR A 106 -2.46 -17.35 -9.62
N ARG A 107 -2.27 -16.09 -9.23
CA ARG A 107 -2.95 -15.47 -8.07
C ARG A 107 -4.41 -15.09 -8.39
N LYS A 108 -5.25 -15.05 -7.34
CA LYS A 108 -6.71 -14.85 -7.49
C LYS A 108 -7.21 -13.43 -7.22
N GLY A 109 -6.32 -12.54 -6.75
CA GLY A 109 -6.70 -11.21 -6.29
C GLY A 109 -7.34 -11.20 -4.89
N LEU A 110 -7.59 -9.98 -4.38
CA LEU A 110 -8.03 -9.70 -3.01
C LEU A 110 -9.54 -9.49 -2.87
N ILE A 111 -10.26 -9.35 -3.98
CA ILE A 111 -11.72 -9.20 -4.01
C ILE A 111 -12.39 -10.34 -4.74
#